data_88bc3284b7a8086667a1414e1bbfe23d
#
_entry.id   88bc3284b7a8086667a1414e1bbfe23d
#
_cell.length_a   1.000
_cell.length_b   1.000
_cell.length_c   1.000
_cell.angle_alpha   90.00
_cell.angle_beta   90.00
_cell.angle_gamma   90.00
#
_symmetry.space_group_name_H-M   'P 1'
#
loop_
_entity.id
_entity.type
_entity.pdbx_description
1 polymer ?
#
loop_
_entity_poly.entity_id
_entity_poly.type
_entity_poly.pdbx_seq_one_letter_code
_entity_poly.pdbx_strand_id
1 'polypeptide(L)'
;LWTVFLAKMDNDHKVLSYNVYGNTINKTALFSDDNIDFESRVLFNTYFNKYSDWRNNAFESLETQYRFKRDSVLISLDIKSYFYSVAFSFNDLEDYFDDHELLKNIRYLTGIIEKAYAVYYSKICPFRRDIGWMKKKHYPLPIGLFSSMVLGNIYLNVFDKCISHMSGMIYYGRYVDDLLMVVDRTVSKGESASDILDDIFVKTGVLQKEGNNYTFSNYKGLSVQGDKVKLLYIDHTESKAII
;
A
#
# COMPACT_ATOMS: atom_id res chain seq x y z
N LEU A 1 -5.25 -17.12 13.71
CA LEU A 1 -4.96 -16.63 15.07
C LEU A 1 -3.91 -15.52 15.08
N TRP A 2 -2.66 -15.77 14.60
CA TRP A 2 -1.59 -14.75 14.57
C TRP A 2 -2.02 -13.45 13.87
N THR A 3 -2.67 -13.57 12.71
CA THR A 3 -3.19 -12.43 11.95
C THR A 3 -4.24 -11.62 12.73
N VAL A 4 -5.05 -12.30 13.56
CA VAL A 4 -6.04 -11.64 14.41
C VAL A 4 -5.37 -10.83 15.52
N PHE A 5 -4.25 -11.31 16.07
CA PHE A 5 -3.47 -10.53 17.04
C PHE A 5 -2.83 -9.29 16.40
N LEU A 6 -2.29 -9.39 15.18
CA LEU A 6 -1.83 -8.21 14.45
C LEU A 6 -2.97 -7.22 14.17
N ALA A 7 -4.16 -7.74 13.85
CA ALA A 7 -5.34 -6.92 13.66
C ALA A 7 -5.75 -6.19 14.95
N LYS A 8 -5.61 -6.83 16.09
CA LYS A 8 -5.85 -6.21 17.41
C LYS A 8 -4.88 -5.07 17.66
N MET A 9 -3.57 -5.28 17.45
CA MET A 9 -2.56 -4.23 17.57
C MET A 9 -2.87 -3.04 16.64
N ASP A 10 -3.25 -3.29 15.39
CA ASP A 10 -3.66 -2.21 14.49
C ASP A 10 -4.93 -1.49 14.97
N ASN A 11 -5.88 -2.22 15.54
CA ASN A 11 -7.08 -1.62 16.10
C ASN A 11 -6.77 -0.68 17.25
N ASP A 12 -5.93 -1.13 18.18
CA ASP A 12 -5.61 -0.41 19.42
C ASP A 12 -4.68 0.80 19.16
N HIS A 13 -3.71 0.65 18.27
CA HIS A 13 -2.67 1.66 18.01
C HIS A 13 -2.85 2.43 16.71
N LYS A 14 -3.85 2.11 15.88
CA LYS A 14 -4.15 2.75 14.58
C LYS A 14 -2.91 2.84 13.68
N VAL A 15 -2.20 1.73 13.55
CA VAL A 15 -0.92 1.66 12.83
C VAL A 15 -1.11 1.96 11.36
N LEU A 16 -2.10 1.31 10.72
CA LEU A 16 -2.34 1.46 9.29
C LEU A 16 -2.96 2.80 8.93
N SER A 17 -2.50 3.35 7.82
CA SER A 17 -3.07 4.57 7.23
C SER A 17 -4.54 4.35 6.82
N TYR A 18 -5.37 5.38 7.02
CA TYR A 18 -6.77 5.41 6.56
C TYR A 18 -6.89 5.39 5.02
N ASN A 19 -5.80 5.66 4.31
CA ASN A 19 -5.74 5.67 2.85
C ASN A 19 -5.56 4.25 2.25
N VAL A 20 -5.50 3.20 3.07
CA VAL A 20 -5.40 1.82 2.64
C VAL A 20 -6.80 1.21 2.55
N TYR A 21 -7.16 0.69 1.40
CA TYR A 21 -8.49 0.11 1.11
C TYR A 21 -8.44 -1.40 0.93
N GLY A 22 -7.42 -1.90 0.22
CA GLY A 22 -7.29 -3.33 -0.07
C GLY A 22 -6.80 -4.14 1.13
N ASN A 23 -7.35 -5.34 1.31
CA ASN A 23 -6.97 -6.27 2.38
C ASN A 23 -7.06 -5.66 3.80
N THR A 24 -8.01 -4.76 4.01
CA THR A 24 -8.23 -4.15 5.32
C THR A 24 -9.03 -5.06 6.24
N ILE A 25 -8.63 -5.08 7.51
CA ILE A 25 -9.30 -5.88 8.55
C ILE A 25 -10.73 -5.37 8.77
N ASN A 26 -11.66 -6.30 8.89
CA ASN A 26 -13.04 -5.99 9.30
C ASN A 26 -13.10 -5.87 10.83
N LYS A 27 -12.75 -4.68 11.33
CA LYS A 27 -12.67 -4.41 12.77
C LYS A 27 -14.02 -4.62 13.46
N THR A 28 -15.12 -4.24 12.80
CA THR A 28 -16.48 -4.38 13.34
C THR A 28 -16.90 -5.84 13.52
N ALA A 29 -16.43 -6.75 12.65
CA ALA A 29 -16.73 -8.16 12.76
C ALA A 29 -15.81 -8.92 13.73
N LEU A 30 -14.60 -8.38 13.98
CA LEU A 30 -13.60 -9.06 14.80
C LEU A 30 -13.54 -8.58 16.24
N PHE A 31 -14.01 -7.37 16.53
CA PHE A 31 -13.89 -6.78 17.85
C PHE A 31 -15.23 -6.30 18.36
N SER A 32 -15.57 -6.72 19.59
CA SER A 32 -16.73 -6.27 20.35
C SER A 32 -16.24 -5.81 21.72
N ASP A 33 -16.51 -4.54 22.08
CA ASP A 33 -16.09 -3.93 23.35
C ASP A 33 -14.61 -4.22 23.69
N ASP A 34 -13.72 -4.02 22.73
CA ASP A 34 -12.28 -4.29 22.79
C ASP A 34 -11.86 -5.77 22.93
N ASN A 35 -12.81 -6.69 22.94
CA ASN A 35 -12.54 -8.12 22.93
C ASN A 35 -12.52 -8.68 21.51
N ILE A 36 -11.68 -9.72 21.31
CA ILE A 36 -11.63 -10.45 20.04
C ILE A 36 -12.83 -11.41 19.97
N ASP A 37 -13.63 -11.29 18.92
CA ASP A 37 -14.63 -12.29 18.58
C ASP A 37 -13.97 -13.43 17.79
N PHE A 38 -13.62 -14.50 18.48
CA PHE A 38 -13.03 -15.70 17.88
C PHE A 38 -14.03 -16.56 17.09
N GLU A 39 -15.32 -16.28 17.19
CA GLU A 39 -16.35 -16.98 16.42
C GLU A 39 -16.60 -16.30 15.06
N SER A 40 -16.11 -15.08 14.89
CA SER A 40 -16.21 -14.36 13.62
C SER A 40 -15.48 -15.12 12.51
N ARG A 41 -16.20 -15.32 11.40
CA ARG A 41 -15.64 -15.93 10.17
C ARG A 41 -15.17 -14.91 9.16
N VAL A 42 -15.31 -13.62 9.45
CA VAL A 42 -15.01 -12.52 8.54
C VAL A 42 -13.79 -11.75 9.05
N LEU A 43 -12.62 -12.04 8.49
CA LEU A 43 -11.37 -11.36 8.85
C LEU A 43 -11.18 -10.04 8.11
N PHE A 44 -11.55 -9.98 6.84
CA PHE A 44 -11.33 -8.82 5.97
C PHE A 44 -12.65 -8.19 5.53
N ASN A 45 -12.59 -6.89 5.24
CA ASN A 45 -13.68 -6.19 4.57
C ASN A 45 -13.92 -6.77 3.18
N THR A 46 -15.18 -6.66 2.70
CA THR A 46 -15.52 -7.16 1.37
C THR A 46 -14.79 -6.39 0.28
N TYR A 47 -14.22 -7.11 -0.67
CA TYR A 47 -13.48 -6.57 -1.81
C TYR A 47 -14.27 -5.47 -2.54
N PHE A 48 -15.51 -5.79 -2.94
CA PHE A 48 -16.32 -4.91 -3.78
C PHE A 48 -16.57 -3.54 -3.15
N ASN A 49 -16.94 -3.50 -1.86
CA ASN A 49 -17.22 -2.24 -1.17
C ASN A 49 -15.95 -1.38 -1.08
N LYS A 50 -14.84 -1.96 -0.64
CA LYS A 50 -13.58 -1.23 -0.48
C LYS A 50 -12.97 -0.79 -1.81
N TYR A 51 -13.13 -1.56 -2.87
CA TYR A 51 -12.70 -1.17 -4.21
C TYR A 51 -13.55 -0.01 -4.76
N SER A 52 -14.85 -0.06 -4.52
CA SER A 52 -15.76 1.04 -4.89
C SER A 52 -15.43 2.31 -4.10
N ASP A 53 -15.25 2.22 -2.77
CA ASP A 53 -14.87 3.36 -1.92
C ASP A 53 -13.57 4.00 -2.41
N TRP A 54 -12.54 3.18 -2.68
CA TRP A 54 -11.24 3.63 -3.19
C TRP A 54 -11.36 4.46 -4.48
N ARG A 55 -12.15 3.97 -5.43
CA ARG A 55 -12.37 4.69 -6.70
C ARG A 55 -13.25 5.93 -6.52
N ASN A 56 -14.38 5.78 -5.82
CA ASN A 56 -15.35 6.85 -5.67
C ASN A 56 -14.72 8.05 -4.94
N ASN A 57 -13.94 7.83 -3.89
CA ASN A 57 -13.26 8.92 -3.18
C ASN A 57 -12.29 9.70 -4.07
N ALA A 58 -11.61 9.02 -5.01
CA ALA A 58 -10.78 9.69 -6.01
C ALA A 58 -11.60 10.55 -6.95
N PHE A 59 -12.72 10.03 -7.47
CA PHE A 59 -13.60 10.79 -8.37
C PHE A 59 -14.31 11.96 -7.66
N GLU A 60 -14.77 11.77 -6.43
CA GLU A 60 -15.34 12.86 -5.61
C GLU A 60 -14.30 13.97 -5.37
N SER A 61 -13.04 13.60 -5.18
CA SER A 61 -11.95 14.56 -5.05
C SER A 61 -11.72 15.34 -6.34
N LEU A 62 -11.75 14.69 -7.50
CA LEU A 62 -11.68 15.35 -8.81
C LEU A 62 -12.85 16.29 -9.04
N GLU A 63 -14.08 15.84 -8.78
CA GLU A 63 -15.29 16.66 -8.92
C GLU A 63 -15.22 17.90 -8.03
N THR A 64 -14.71 17.76 -6.82
CA THR A 64 -14.49 18.85 -5.88
C THR A 64 -13.52 19.88 -6.45
N GLN A 65 -12.38 19.46 -7.00
CA GLN A 65 -11.41 20.36 -7.64
C GLN A 65 -12.04 21.09 -8.84
N TYR A 66 -12.75 20.35 -9.70
CA TYR A 66 -13.45 20.93 -10.84
C TYR A 66 -14.46 22.00 -10.41
N ARG A 67 -15.28 21.77 -9.40
CA ARG A 67 -16.24 22.73 -8.85
C ARG A 67 -15.55 23.99 -8.31
N PHE A 68 -14.36 23.84 -7.73
CA PHE A 68 -13.54 24.97 -7.27
C PHE A 68 -12.71 25.63 -8.37
N LYS A 69 -12.91 25.24 -9.63
CA LYS A 69 -12.16 25.73 -10.81
C LYS A 69 -10.65 25.55 -10.67
N ARG A 70 -10.24 24.39 -10.19
CA ARG A 70 -8.84 23.98 -10.03
C ARG A 70 -8.52 22.83 -10.95
N ASP A 71 -7.40 22.96 -11.65
CA ASP A 71 -6.90 21.91 -12.51
C ASP A 71 -6.23 20.82 -11.67
N SER A 72 -6.45 19.58 -12.03
CA SER A 72 -5.89 18.44 -11.33
C SER A 72 -5.49 17.32 -12.29
N VAL A 73 -4.69 16.39 -11.81
CA VAL A 73 -4.35 15.18 -12.53
C VAL A 73 -4.66 13.95 -11.67
N LEU A 74 -5.38 13.01 -12.25
CA LEU A 74 -5.53 11.66 -11.68
C LEU A 74 -4.39 10.80 -12.16
N ILE A 75 -3.69 10.17 -11.21
CA ILE A 75 -2.55 9.30 -11.46
C ILE A 75 -2.88 7.91 -10.95
N SER A 76 -2.77 6.90 -11.81
CA SER A 76 -2.86 5.49 -11.41
C SER A 76 -1.51 4.81 -11.65
N LEU A 77 -0.98 4.17 -10.60
CA LEU A 77 0.26 3.40 -10.62
C LEU A 77 0.00 1.98 -10.12
N ASP A 78 0.79 1.02 -10.62
CA ASP A 78 0.77 -0.37 -10.19
C ASP A 78 2.18 -0.75 -9.72
N ILE A 79 2.29 -1.36 -8.53
CA ILE A 79 3.58 -1.86 -8.01
C ILE A 79 3.84 -3.25 -8.59
N LYS A 80 4.87 -3.35 -9.40
CA LYS A 80 5.24 -4.57 -10.10
C LYS A 80 5.49 -5.74 -9.18
N SER A 81 4.73 -6.83 -9.38
CA SER A 81 4.92 -8.10 -8.65
C SER A 81 5.00 -7.93 -7.13
N TYR A 82 4.18 -7.07 -6.57
CA TYR A 82 4.27 -6.56 -5.19
C TYR A 82 4.61 -7.62 -4.16
N PHE A 83 3.77 -8.67 -4.01
CA PHE A 83 3.97 -9.71 -2.99
C PHE A 83 5.31 -10.46 -3.10
N TYR A 84 5.84 -10.60 -4.30
CA TYR A 84 7.15 -11.21 -4.53
C TYR A 84 8.30 -10.23 -4.27
N SER A 85 8.08 -8.94 -4.47
CA SER A 85 9.10 -7.90 -4.39
C SER A 85 9.26 -7.31 -3.00
N VAL A 86 8.29 -7.52 -2.11
CA VAL A 86 8.41 -7.19 -0.68
C VAL A 86 9.52 -8.04 -0.05
N ALA A 87 10.38 -7.42 0.73
CA ALA A 87 11.41 -8.09 1.52
C ALA A 87 11.13 -7.87 3.01
N PHE A 88 10.13 -8.58 3.54
CA PHE A 88 9.68 -8.43 4.91
C PHE A 88 10.57 -9.19 5.90
N SER A 89 10.90 -8.55 7.01
CA SER A 89 11.59 -9.18 8.15
C SER A 89 10.66 -9.24 9.36
N PHE A 90 10.53 -10.41 9.96
CA PHE A 90 9.75 -10.56 11.19
C PHE A 90 10.42 -9.92 12.42
N ASN A 91 11.71 -9.63 12.33
CA ASN A 91 12.41 -8.88 13.38
C ASN A 91 11.97 -7.41 13.42
N ASP A 92 11.45 -6.88 12.31
CA ASP A 92 11.05 -5.48 12.19
C ASP A 92 9.62 -5.24 12.70
N LEU A 93 8.91 -6.29 13.21
CA LEU A 93 7.55 -6.13 13.74
C LEU A 93 7.48 -5.14 14.91
N GLU A 94 8.53 -5.08 15.74
CA GLU A 94 8.61 -4.15 16.85
C GLU A 94 8.72 -2.68 16.38
N ASP A 95 9.21 -2.44 15.16
CA ASP A 95 9.29 -1.11 14.57
C ASP A 95 7.91 -0.60 14.06
N TYR A 96 6.99 -1.52 13.82
CA TYR A 96 5.65 -1.18 13.35
C TYR A 96 4.62 -1.07 14.46
N PHE A 97 4.82 -1.78 15.56
CA PHE A 97 3.87 -1.86 16.67
C PHE A 97 4.55 -1.54 18.00
N ASP A 98 4.00 -0.58 18.72
CA ASP A 98 4.48 -0.17 20.05
C ASP A 98 3.84 -1.02 21.19
N ASP A 99 3.52 -2.28 20.90
CA ASP A 99 2.95 -3.22 21.87
C ASP A 99 3.91 -4.39 22.10
N HIS A 100 4.98 -4.11 22.82
CA HIS A 100 6.03 -5.09 23.13
C HIS A 100 5.51 -6.30 23.93
N GLU A 101 4.50 -6.11 24.78
CA GLU A 101 3.94 -7.19 25.59
C GLU A 101 3.17 -8.18 24.72
N LEU A 102 2.28 -7.70 23.86
CA LEU A 102 1.53 -8.56 22.96
C LEU A 102 2.46 -9.25 21.94
N LEU A 103 3.45 -8.54 21.39
CA LEU A 103 4.45 -9.13 20.49
C LEU A 103 5.24 -10.25 21.19
N LYS A 104 5.60 -10.08 22.47
CA LYS A 104 6.23 -11.13 23.27
C LYS A 104 5.32 -12.34 23.45
N ASN A 105 4.04 -12.12 23.73
CA ASN A 105 3.06 -13.18 23.93
C ASN A 105 2.83 -14.00 22.65
N ILE A 106 2.86 -13.39 21.47
CA ILE A 106 2.69 -14.08 20.18
C ILE A 106 4.01 -14.56 19.55
N ARG A 107 5.15 -14.40 20.23
CA ARG A 107 6.49 -14.75 19.70
C ARG A 107 6.57 -16.17 19.14
N TYR A 108 5.95 -17.14 19.82
CA TYR A 108 5.93 -18.52 19.37
C TYR A 108 5.19 -18.68 18.03
N LEU A 109 4.02 -18.05 17.91
CA LEU A 109 3.24 -18.03 16.67
C LEU A 109 3.99 -17.31 15.55
N THR A 110 4.65 -16.19 15.87
CA THR A 110 5.51 -15.45 14.94
C THR A 110 6.61 -16.34 14.37
N GLY A 111 7.27 -17.12 15.22
CA GLY A 111 8.30 -18.08 14.78
C GLY A 111 7.75 -19.20 13.88
N ILE A 112 6.50 -19.63 14.06
CA ILE A 112 5.85 -20.60 13.17
C ILE A 112 5.58 -19.95 11.79
N ILE A 113 5.05 -18.76 11.78
CA ILE A 113 4.76 -18.03 10.54
C ILE A 113 6.07 -17.72 9.80
N GLU A 114 7.10 -17.24 10.48
CA GLU A 114 8.43 -17.00 9.88
C GLU A 114 9.00 -18.27 9.21
N LYS A 115 8.90 -19.42 9.85
CA LYS A 115 9.32 -20.69 9.25
C LYS A 115 8.55 -21.01 7.97
N ALA A 116 7.23 -20.75 7.94
CA ALA A 116 6.42 -20.96 6.74
C ALA A 116 6.89 -20.05 5.59
N TYR A 117 7.20 -18.79 5.89
CA TYR A 117 7.75 -17.84 4.90
C TYR A 117 9.13 -18.26 4.42
N ALA A 118 10.00 -18.75 5.31
CA ALA A 118 11.32 -19.26 4.95
C ALA A 118 11.24 -20.47 4.01
N VAL A 119 10.33 -21.41 4.30
CA VAL A 119 10.08 -22.55 3.43
C VAL A 119 9.55 -22.11 2.07
N TYR A 120 8.56 -21.22 2.05
CA TYR A 120 8.05 -20.66 0.81
C TYR A 120 9.16 -20.00 -0.02
N TYR A 121 9.96 -19.12 0.59
CA TYR A 121 11.06 -18.45 -0.10
C TYR A 121 12.07 -19.46 -0.67
N SER A 122 12.46 -20.49 0.11
CA SER A 122 13.38 -21.53 -0.35
C SER A 122 12.86 -22.30 -1.56
N LYS A 123 11.54 -22.46 -1.69
CA LYS A 123 10.89 -23.16 -2.80
C LYS A 123 10.74 -22.32 -4.05
N ILE A 124 10.48 -21.01 -3.91
CA ILE A 124 10.29 -20.13 -5.08
C ILE A 124 11.59 -19.53 -5.61
N CYS A 125 12.58 -19.29 -4.76
CA CYS A 125 13.84 -18.63 -5.11
C CYS A 125 14.56 -19.26 -6.32
N PRO A 126 14.60 -20.58 -6.51
CA PRO A 126 15.20 -21.19 -7.70
C PRO A 126 14.53 -20.80 -9.01
N PHE A 127 13.23 -20.47 -8.97
CA PHE A 127 12.41 -20.09 -10.12
C PHE A 127 12.29 -18.57 -10.30
N ARG A 128 12.52 -17.82 -9.22
CA ARG A 128 12.42 -16.35 -9.15
C ARG A 128 13.78 -15.75 -8.79
N ARG A 129 14.71 -15.78 -9.76
CA ARG A 129 16.07 -15.24 -9.55
C ARG A 129 16.08 -13.73 -9.27
N ASP A 130 15.04 -13.03 -9.70
CA ASP A 130 14.81 -11.61 -9.45
C ASP A 130 14.65 -11.25 -7.96
N ILE A 131 14.35 -12.22 -7.08
CA ILE A 131 14.26 -12.01 -5.63
C ILE A 131 15.48 -12.52 -4.85
N GLY A 132 16.48 -13.09 -5.52
CA GLY A 132 17.68 -13.66 -4.90
C GLY A 132 18.58 -12.64 -4.18
N TRP A 133 18.28 -11.34 -4.33
CA TRP A 133 18.98 -10.26 -3.62
C TRP A 133 18.53 -10.06 -2.16
N MET A 134 17.45 -10.72 -1.74
CA MET A 134 16.92 -10.58 -0.37
C MET A 134 17.94 -11.03 0.66
N LYS A 135 18.09 -10.24 1.72
CA LYS A 135 19.00 -10.57 2.83
C LYS A 135 18.48 -11.77 3.62
N LYS A 136 19.36 -12.39 4.41
CA LYS A 136 18.97 -13.43 5.37
C LYS A 136 17.84 -12.92 6.27
N LYS A 137 16.84 -13.76 6.51
CA LYS A 137 15.62 -13.45 7.29
C LYS A 137 14.71 -12.36 6.69
N HIS A 138 14.84 -12.07 5.41
CA HIS A 138 13.89 -11.28 4.66
C HIS A 138 13.18 -12.20 3.68
N TYR A 139 11.88 -12.08 3.61
CA TYR A 139 11.03 -13.00 2.87
C TYR A 139 10.03 -12.26 1.98
N PRO A 140 9.75 -12.76 0.78
CA PRO A 140 8.61 -12.30 0.01
C PRO A 140 7.31 -12.75 0.70
N LEU A 141 6.22 -12.11 0.36
CA LEU A 141 4.92 -12.44 0.94
C LEU A 141 4.26 -13.57 0.16
N PRO A 142 3.98 -14.74 0.79
CA PRO A 142 3.26 -15.83 0.14
C PRO A 142 1.85 -15.41 -0.29
N ILE A 143 1.55 -15.51 -1.58
CA ILE A 143 0.22 -15.20 -2.11
C ILE A 143 -0.81 -16.18 -1.54
N GLY A 144 -1.94 -15.65 -1.08
CA GLY A 144 -3.07 -16.43 -0.53
C GLY A 144 -3.01 -16.65 0.97
N LEU A 145 -1.94 -16.27 1.67
CA LEU A 145 -1.92 -16.29 3.13
C LEU A 145 -2.52 -15.00 3.71
N PHE A 146 -3.40 -15.12 4.69
CA PHE A 146 -3.98 -13.97 5.40
C PHE A 146 -2.92 -13.09 6.06
N SER A 147 -1.85 -13.70 6.59
CA SER A 147 -0.71 -12.95 7.14
C SER A 147 -0.06 -12.05 6.10
N SER A 148 0.09 -12.52 4.86
CA SER A 148 0.68 -11.73 3.77
C SER A 148 -0.15 -10.51 3.40
N MET A 149 -1.49 -10.62 3.49
CA MET A 149 -2.39 -9.51 3.22
C MET A 149 -2.19 -8.37 4.23
N VAL A 150 -2.08 -8.71 5.52
CA VAL A 150 -1.84 -7.72 6.58
C VAL A 150 -0.42 -7.18 6.53
N LEU A 151 0.58 -8.06 6.38
CA LEU A 151 1.99 -7.65 6.30
C LEU A 151 2.28 -6.77 5.09
N GLY A 152 1.62 -7.00 3.95
CA GLY A 152 1.71 -6.12 2.79
C GLY A 152 1.24 -4.70 3.10
N ASN A 153 0.15 -4.54 3.86
CA ASN A 153 -0.30 -3.23 4.27
C ASN A 153 0.66 -2.56 5.27
N ILE A 154 1.17 -3.32 6.24
CA ILE A 154 2.14 -2.84 7.23
C ILE A 154 3.43 -2.38 6.55
N TYR A 155 3.95 -3.17 5.60
CA TYR A 155 5.21 -2.88 4.92
C TYR A 155 5.25 -1.52 4.23
N LEU A 156 4.14 -1.09 3.61
CA LEU A 156 4.04 0.22 2.95
C LEU A 156 3.47 1.34 3.83
N ASN A 157 3.21 1.08 5.11
CA ASN A 157 2.54 2.07 5.96
C ASN A 157 3.28 3.43 6.04
N VAL A 158 4.61 3.41 6.13
CA VAL A 158 5.42 4.65 6.13
C VAL A 158 5.33 5.36 4.79
N PHE A 159 5.35 4.61 3.68
CA PHE A 159 5.15 5.15 2.34
C PHE A 159 3.76 5.79 2.21
N ASP A 160 2.70 5.11 2.64
CA ASP A 160 1.32 5.64 2.58
C ASP A 160 1.19 6.97 3.32
N LYS A 161 1.78 7.05 4.53
CA LYS A 161 1.80 8.28 5.32
C LYS A 161 2.60 9.40 4.63
N CYS A 162 3.76 9.07 4.05
CA CYS A 162 4.59 10.03 3.35
C CYS A 162 3.85 10.63 2.14
N ILE A 163 3.29 9.77 1.29
CA ILE A 163 2.58 10.21 0.07
C ILE A 163 1.35 11.03 0.41
N SER A 164 0.55 10.63 1.40
CA SER A 164 -0.69 11.35 1.77
C SER A 164 -0.45 12.76 2.27
N HIS A 165 0.76 13.08 2.73
CA HIS A 165 1.13 14.40 3.23
C HIS A 165 2.01 15.21 2.24
N MET A 166 2.20 14.72 1.02
CA MET A 166 2.95 15.47 0.00
C MET A 166 2.22 16.75 -0.41
N SER A 167 2.99 17.79 -0.67
CA SER A 167 2.45 19.07 -1.17
C SER A 167 1.68 18.84 -2.48
N GLY A 168 0.48 19.41 -2.56
CA GLY A 168 -0.41 19.27 -3.72
C GLY A 168 -1.12 17.92 -3.84
N MET A 169 -0.92 16.98 -2.93
CA MET A 169 -1.70 15.76 -2.87
C MET A 169 -3.11 16.07 -2.35
N ILE A 170 -4.12 15.88 -3.20
CA ILE A 170 -5.53 16.11 -2.88
C ILE A 170 -6.18 14.83 -2.38
N TYR A 171 -5.87 13.73 -3.04
CA TYR A 171 -6.30 12.39 -2.66
C TYR A 171 -5.17 11.39 -2.89
N TYR A 172 -5.01 10.49 -1.95
CA TYR A 172 -4.19 9.30 -2.07
C TYR A 172 -4.98 8.10 -1.56
N GLY A 173 -5.01 7.03 -2.33
CA GLY A 173 -5.59 5.76 -1.93
C GLY A 173 -4.79 4.58 -2.47
N ARG A 174 -4.58 3.56 -1.64
CA ARG A 174 -3.92 2.32 -2.06
C ARG A 174 -4.86 1.12 -1.93
N TYR A 175 -4.96 0.37 -3.01
CA TYR A 175 -5.65 -0.91 -3.05
C TYR A 175 -4.65 -2.04 -3.33
N VAL A 176 -4.05 -2.61 -2.27
CA VAL A 176 -2.96 -3.60 -2.30
C VAL A 176 -1.70 -3.04 -2.98
N ASP A 177 -1.53 -3.25 -4.27
CA ASP A 177 -0.45 -2.81 -5.17
C ASP A 177 -0.86 -1.69 -6.12
N ASP A 178 -2.16 -1.40 -6.22
CA ASP A 178 -2.68 -0.30 -7.02
C ASP A 178 -2.71 1.01 -6.21
N LEU A 179 -2.12 2.06 -6.76
CA LEU A 179 -2.10 3.40 -6.19
C LEU A 179 -2.97 4.33 -7.04
N LEU A 180 -3.85 5.07 -6.41
CA LEU A 180 -4.69 6.06 -7.08
C LEU A 180 -4.54 7.41 -6.36
N MET A 181 -4.20 8.44 -7.12
CA MET A 181 -3.87 9.76 -6.57
C MET A 181 -4.53 10.85 -7.39
N VAL A 182 -4.99 11.89 -6.72
CA VAL A 182 -5.39 13.16 -7.33
C VAL A 182 -4.42 14.22 -6.85
N VAL A 183 -3.80 14.92 -7.78
CA VAL A 183 -2.76 15.91 -7.49
C VAL A 183 -3.12 17.24 -8.15
N ASP A 184 -2.87 18.34 -7.45
CA ASP A 184 -3.03 19.69 -7.97
C ASP A 184 -2.04 19.95 -9.11
N ARG A 185 -2.51 20.49 -10.22
CA ARG A 185 -1.66 20.80 -11.39
C ARG A 185 -0.61 21.87 -11.13
N THR A 186 -0.71 22.61 -10.03
CA THR A 186 0.33 23.58 -9.65
C THR A 186 1.66 22.96 -9.27
N VAL A 187 1.68 21.68 -8.84
CA VAL A 187 2.91 20.97 -8.44
C VAL A 187 3.67 20.37 -9.62
N SER A 188 3.02 20.18 -10.76
CA SER A 188 3.67 19.77 -12.01
C SER A 188 2.93 20.32 -13.21
N LYS A 189 3.71 20.97 -14.08
CA LYS A 189 3.24 21.46 -15.40
C LYS A 189 3.65 20.53 -16.54
N GLY A 190 4.24 19.39 -16.22
CA GLY A 190 4.64 18.39 -17.21
C GLY A 190 3.44 17.89 -18.02
N GLU A 191 3.66 17.57 -19.29
CA GLU A 191 2.64 17.09 -20.22
C GLU A 191 2.68 15.57 -20.37
N SER A 192 3.85 14.96 -20.16
CA SER A 192 4.01 13.51 -20.22
C SER A 192 3.90 12.85 -18.85
N ALA A 193 3.59 11.55 -18.86
CA ALA A 193 3.60 10.74 -17.63
C ALA A 193 4.96 10.77 -16.95
N SER A 194 6.05 10.75 -17.73
CA SER A 194 7.41 10.83 -17.21
C SER A 194 7.67 12.16 -16.48
N ASP A 195 7.26 13.28 -17.08
CA ASP A 195 7.50 14.61 -16.48
C ASP A 195 6.77 14.73 -15.14
N ILE A 196 5.52 14.26 -15.09
CA ILE A 196 4.69 14.30 -13.87
C ILE A 196 5.28 13.41 -12.77
N LEU A 197 5.69 12.18 -13.11
CA LEU A 197 6.32 11.29 -12.14
C LEU A 197 7.66 11.86 -11.66
N ASP A 198 8.44 12.47 -12.55
CA ASP A 198 9.71 13.10 -12.21
C ASP A 198 9.48 14.31 -11.28
N ASP A 199 8.51 15.17 -11.59
CA ASP A 199 8.20 16.36 -10.79
C ASP A 199 7.67 15.99 -9.39
N ILE A 200 6.76 15.05 -9.32
CA ILE A 200 6.05 14.73 -8.07
C ILE A 200 6.84 13.75 -7.20
N PHE A 201 7.41 12.69 -7.78
CA PHE A 201 7.98 11.59 -7.01
C PHE A 201 9.50 11.48 -7.04
N VAL A 202 10.15 11.84 -8.16
CA VAL A 202 11.62 11.78 -8.24
C VAL A 202 12.24 12.99 -7.54
N LYS A 203 11.75 14.21 -7.80
CA LYS A 203 12.25 15.41 -7.13
C LYS A 203 12.05 15.42 -5.63
N THR A 204 11.02 14.73 -5.14
CA THR A 204 10.75 14.59 -3.70
C THR A 204 11.49 13.41 -3.07
N GLY A 205 12.23 12.63 -3.87
CA GLY A 205 13.02 11.49 -3.40
C GLY A 205 12.19 10.25 -3.05
N VAL A 206 10.91 10.19 -3.39
CA VAL A 206 10.04 9.04 -3.17
C VAL A 206 10.36 7.90 -4.13
N LEU A 207 10.56 8.25 -5.40
CA LEU A 207 11.00 7.34 -6.44
C LEU A 207 12.39 7.73 -6.96
N GLN A 208 13.11 6.75 -7.49
CA GLN A 208 14.34 6.92 -8.24
C GLN A 208 14.07 6.48 -9.69
N LYS A 209 14.60 7.23 -10.64
CA LYS A 209 14.49 6.93 -12.06
C LYS A 209 15.76 6.24 -12.57
N GLU A 210 15.61 5.05 -13.13
CA GLU A 210 16.67 4.27 -13.76
C GLU A 210 16.29 3.99 -15.23
N GLY A 211 16.73 4.86 -16.14
CA GLY A 211 16.29 4.84 -17.53
C GLY A 211 14.79 5.11 -17.63
N ASN A 212 14.02 4.13 -18.11
CA ASN A 212 12.55 4.22 -18.21
C ASN A 212 11.82 3.58 -17.02
N ASN A 213 12.55 3.11 -16.01
CA ASN A 213 11.95 2.47 -14.85
C ASN A 213 11.96 3.40 -13.64
N TYR A 214 10.97 3.21 -12.77
CA TYR A 214 10.89 3.91 -11.48
C TYR A 214 10.95 2.89 -10.36
N THR A 215 11.86 3.09 -9.41
CA THR A 215 12.03 2.24 -8.23
C THR A 215 11.74 3.04 -6.96
N PHE A 216 11.27 2.38 -5.92
CA PHE A 216 10.99 3.03 -4.63
C PHE A 216 12.29 3.27 -3.86
N SER A 217 12.57 4.52 -3.49
CA SER A 217 13.85 4.91 -2.86
C SER A 217 14.15 4.15 -1.58
N ASN A 218 13.14 3.92 -0.73
CA ASN A 218 13.30 3.30 0.58
C ASN A 218 12.86 1.82 0.62
N TYR A 219 12.45 1.25 -0.53
CA TYR A 219 11.91 -0.11 -0.59
C TYR A 219 12.60 -0.88 -1.71
N LYS A 220 13.79 -1.40 -1.40
CA LYS A 220 14.57 -2.17 -2.37
C LYS A 220 13.75 -3.31 -2.96
N GLY A 221 13.75 -3.41 -4.28
CA GLY A 221 13.02 -4.43 -5.04
C GLY A 221 11.63 -3.98 -5.50
N LEU A 222 11.05 -2.93 -4.92
CA LEU A 222 9.79 -2.38 -5.41
C LEU A 222 10.04 -1.45 -6.60
N SER A 223 9.22 -1.60 -7.63
CA SER A 223 9.23 -0.75 -8.81
C SER A 223 7.82 -0.49 -9.31
N VAL A 224 7.64 0.64 -10.00
CA VAL A 224 6.40 0.95 -10.69
C VAL A 224 6.34 0.16 -12.00
N GLN A 225 5.19 -0.39 -12.33
CA GLN A 225 4.95 -1.01 -13.62
C GLN A 225 4.70 0.08 -14.67
N GLY A 226 5.75 0.51 -15.37
CA GLY A 226 5.74 1.70 -16.23
C GLY A 226 4.71 1.69 -17.35
N ASP A 227 4.41 0.51 -17.93
CA ASP A 227 3.40 0.32 -18.97
C ASP A 227 1.95 0.42 -18.43
N LYS A 228 1.77 0.41 -17.13
CA LYS A 228 0.46 0.57 -16.46
C LYS A 228 0.24 1.97 -15.85
N VAL A 229 1.19 2.88 -15.99
CA VAL A 229 1.00 4.27 -15.55
C VAL A 229 -0.09 4.90 -16.39
N LYS A 230 -1.13 5.41 -15.74
CA LYS A 230 -2.23 6.12 -16.40
C LYS A 230 -2.39 7.49 -15.79
N LEU A 231 -2.60 8.46 -16.65
CA LEU A 231 -2.88 9.85 -16.30
C LEU A 231 -4.19 10.28 -16.93
N LEU A 232 -4.98 11.01 -16.15
CA LEU A 232 -6.14 11.71 -16.64
C LEU A 232 -6.03 13.17 -16.18
N TYR A 233 -5.90 14.08 -17.13
CA TYR A 233 -5.88 15.52 -16.88
C TYR A 233 -7.29 16.05 -16.78
N ILE A 234 -7.56 16.83 -15.75
CA ILE A 234 -8.81 17.53 -15.56
C ILE A 234 -8.52 19.03 -15.62
N ASP A 235 -8.91 19.62 -16.72
CA ASP A 235 -8.95 21.08 -16.92
C ASP A 235 -10.37 21.57 -16.60
N HIS A 236 -10.49 22.50 -15.66
CA HIS A 236 -11.77 22.99 -15.20
C HIS A 236 -12.55 23.75 -16.29
N THR A 237 -11.93 24.15 -17.41
CA THR A 237 -12.59 24.83 -18.53
C THR A 237 -13.10 23.86 -19.60
N GLU A 238 -12.44 22.71 -19.78
CA GLU A 238 -12.69 21.79 -20.91
C GLU A 238 -13.25 20.43 -20.49
N SER A 239 -13.08 20.01 -19.24
CA SER A 239 -13.33 18.61 -18.82
C SER A 239 -14.76 18.28 -18.41
N LYS A 240 -15.76 19.11 -18.75
CA LYS A 240 -17.16 19.00 -18.29
C LYS A 240 -17.84 17.65 -18.59
N ALA A 241 -17.32 16.90 -19.55
CA ALA A 241 -17.89 15.62 -19.99
C ALA A 241 -17.22 14.39 -19.33
N ILE A 242 -16.18 14.58 -18.50
CA ILE A 242 -15.34 13.47 -17.98
C ILE A 242 -15.68 13.18 -16.52
N ILE A 243 -16.28 14.11 -15.81
CA ILE A 243 -16.71 14.02 -14.41
C ILE A 243 -18.23 13.90 -14.35
#